data_7bbfbba474fd67480aec9d64d0b8476c
#
_entry.id   7bbfbba474fd67480aec9d64d0b8476c
#
_cell.length_a   1.000
_cell.length_b   1.000
_cell.length_c   1.000
_cell.angle_alpha   90.00
_cell.angle_beta   90.00
_cell.angle_gamma   90.00
#
_symmetry.space_group_name_H-M   'P 1'
#
loop_
_entity.id
_entity.type
_entity.pdbx_description
1 polymer ?
#
loop_
_entity_poly.entity_id
_entity_poly.type
_entity_poly.pdbx_seq_one_letter_code
_entity_poly.pdbx_strand_id
1 'polypeptide(L)'
;MLPAFPDPTTYDEAARYLLVRAGAGLLGWLLRSSPERVRFDGWIQSQLTLPGVKQRLCDGIARLADLERGGLPFAALVEIQTRPDATTTGRLLLAGGLCSLLLKPAPLPGDRFELLAVVVNLTGRGNSARHMVLGNAQWTLVPCELNVETLDAGTVLDDIVAGRVPGEVLALIPLMNRGSEDAIIARWLDVAGTDADAGRRGDYSLALVFSEAVRCRDKWEIALKGFNMIESPLVREWKAAARIEGKIEGKLEGKIEGKLEGKAEALMRVLSAKHKGEAEQVGDGIRACRDPEALDRWLDVALATETLAEFRQQTGL
;
A
#
# COMPACT_ATOMS: atom_id res chain seq x y z
N MET A 1 5.41 -16.39 -4.78
CA MET A 1 5.38 -15.30 -5.76
C MET A 1 4.58 -14.20 -5.10
N LEU A 2 5.12 -13.01 -4.86
CA LEU A 2 4.31 -11.87 -4.47
C LEU A 2 3.45 -11.48 -5.68
N PRO A 3 2.23 -10.95 -5.49
CA PRO A 3 1.40 -10.52 -6.60
C PRO A 3 2.17 -9.56 -7.51
N ALA A 4 1.91 -9.65 -8.80
CA ALA A 4 2.54 -8.78 -9.79
C ALA A 4 2.20 -7.32 -9.46
N PHE A 5 3.24 -6.49 -9.29
CA PHE A 5 3.20 -5.05 -9.06
C PHE A 5 2.28 -4.62 -7.90
N PRO A 6 2.84 -4.38 -6.71
CA PRO A 6 2.08 -3.73 -5.66
C PRO A 6 1.63 -2.35 -6.16
N ASP A 7 0.34 -2.08 -5.97
CA ASP A 7 -0.24 -0.75 -6.14
C ASP A 7 0.59 0.27 -5.31
N PRO A 8 0.76 1.53 -5.75
CA PRO A 8 1.37 2.59 -4.93
C PRO A 8 0.87 2.66 -3.48
N THR A 9 -0.39 2.30 -3.24
CA THR A 9 -0.98 2.16 -1.89
C THR A 9 -0.24 1.15 -1.01
N THR A 10 0.37 0.12 -1.59
CA THR A 10 1.11 -0.93 -0.85
C THR A 10 2.36 -0.37 -0.15
N TYR A 11 3.06 0.58 -0.79
CA TYR A 11 4.26 1.20 -0.17
C TYR A 11 3.88 2.09 1.00
N ASP A 12 2.79 2.86 0.86
CA ASP A 12 2.26 3.71 1.92
C ASP A 12 1.75 2.85 3.09
N GLU A 13 1.13 1.70 2.82
CA GLU A 13 0.71 0.74 3.84
C GLU A 13 1.89 0.11 4.57
N ALA A 14 2.94 -0.29 3.86
CA ALA A 14 4.15 -0.83 4.46
C ALA A 14 4.83 0.19 5.36
N ALA A 15 4.94 1.43 4.93
CA ALA A 15 5.56 2.50 5.70
C ALA A 15 4.72 2.90 6.92
N ARG A 16 3.39 2.94 6.79
CA ARG A 16 2.47 3.13 7.94
C ARG A 16 2.57 2.00 8.95
N TYR A 17 2.64 0.75 8.48
CA TYR A 17 2.86 -0.39 9.36
C TYR A 17 4.14 -0.24 10.17
N LEU A 18 5.26 0.12 9.51
CA LEU A 18 6.53 0.39 10.19
C LEU A 18 6.40 1.54 11.18
N LEU A 19 5.73 2.63 10.81
CA LEU A 19 5.51 3.78 11.67
C LEU A 19 4.75 3.41 12.95
N VAL A 20 3.68 2.65 12.82
CA VAL A 20 2.89 2.20 13.97
C VAL A 20 3.69 1.23 14.85
N ARG A 21 4.43 0.33 14.22
CA ARG A 21 5.20 -0.71 14.89
C ARG A 21 6.42 -0.15 15.64
N ALA A 22 7.16 0.73 14.98
CA ALA A 22 8.38 1.34 15.50
C ALA A 22 8.12 2.59 16.37
N GLY A 23 6.93 3.15 16.30
CA GLY A 23 6.38 4.24 17.14
C GLY A 23 7.40 5.27 17.61
N ALA A 24 7.83 5.14 18.86
CA ALA A 24 8.72 6.07 19.54
C ALA A 24 10.10 6.21 18.85
N GLY A 25 10.70 5.09 18.45
CA GLY A 25 12.02 5.10 17.82
C GLY A 25 12.04 5.81 16.48
N LEU A 26 11.09 5.44 15.61
CA LEU A 26 10.98 6.04 14.26
C LEU A 26 10.62 7.53 14.33
N LEU A 27 9.67 7.92 15.20
CA LEU A 27 9.33 9.33 15.40
C LEU A 27 10.49 10.14 15.98
N GLY A 28 11.23 9.60 16.96
CA GLY A 28 12.43 10.23 17.49
C GLY A 28 13.46 10.51 16.39
N TRP A 29 13.72 9.52 15.54
CA TRP A 29 14.62 9.70 14.39
C TRP A 29 14.09 10.73 13.38
N LEU A 30 12.81 10.67 13.00
CA LEU A 30 12.17 11.61 12.08
C LEU A 30 12.24 13.05 12.62
N LEU A 31 12.00 13.24 13.91
CA LEU A 31 12.03 14.54 14.57
C LEU A 31 13.45 15.00 14.94
N ARG A 32 14.47 14.15 14.70
CA ARG A 32 15.85 14.38 15.13
C ARG A 32 15.93 14.75 16.62
N SER A 33 15.16 14.03 17.42
CA SER A 33 15.01 14.30 18.85
C SER A 33 15.35 13.06 19.67
N SER A 34 16.03 13.24 20.79
CA SER A 34 16.38 12.15 21.69
C SER A 34 15.18 11.72 22.57
N PRO A 35 15.15 10.48 23.08
CA PRO A 35 14.13 10.00 24.02
C PRO A 35 14.07 10.82 25.32
N GLU A 36 15.20 11.44 25.71
CA GLU A 36 15.27 12.29 26.90
C GLU A 36 14.50 13.61 26.70
N ARG A 37 14.37 14.07 25.45
CA ARG A 37 13.66 15.29 25.12
C ARG A 37 12.20 15.07 24.79
N VAL A 38 11.89 14.03 24.01
CA VAL A 38 10.52 13.79 23.52
C VAL A 38 10.07 12.40 23.93
N ARG A 39 9.00 12.33 24.72
CA ARG A 39 8.35 11.08 25.10
C ARG A 39 7.17 10.80 24.17
N PHE A 40 7.11 9.58 23.67
CA PHE A 40 5.97 9.07 22.89
C PHE A 40 4.90 8.53 23.83
N ASP A 41 3.71 9.11 23.83
CA ASP A 41 2.58 8.74 24.67
C ASP A 41 1.50 7.93 23.94
N GLY A 42 1.79 7.50 22.69
CA GLY A 42 0.90 6.63 21.90
C GLY A 42 0.33 7.32 20.66
N TRP A 43 -0.40 6.54 19.89
CA TRP A 43 -1.13 7.01 18.71
C TRP A 43 -2.51 7.51 19.09
N ILE A 44 -2.88 8.70 18.63
CA ILE A 44 -4.26 9.17 18.68
C ILE A 44 -4.96 8.57 17.46
N GLN A 45 -6.20 8.13 17.60
CA GLN A 45 -6.96 7.52 16.50
C GLN A 45 -7.03 8.48 15.31
N SER A 46 -6.39 8.11 14.18
CA SER A 46 -6.24 8.97 13.00
C SER A 46 -7.51 9.10 12.15
N GLN A 47 -8.58 8.40 12.49
CA GLN A 47 -9.86 8.49 11.80
C GLN A 47 -10.67 9.71 12.26
N LEU A 48 -10.18 10.90 11.96
CA LEU A 48 -11.00 12.10 11.98
C LEU A 48 -11.78 12.13 10.67
N THR A 49 -13.01 11.62 10.70
CA THR A 49 -13.90 11.65 9.54
C THR A 49 -14.75 12.91 9.59
N LEU A 50 -14.67 13.71 8.55
CA LEU A 50 -15.69 14.73 8.31
C LEU A 50 -16.92 14.04 7.68
N PRO A 51 -18.14 14.46 8.04
CA PRO A 51 -19.34 14.02 7.34
C PRO A 51 -19.19 14.26 5.82
N GLY A 52 -19.28 13.19 5.02
CA GLY A 52 -19.15 13.25 3.57
C GLY A 52 -17.72 13.14 3.00
N VAL A 53 -16.69 13.08 3.82
CA VAL A 53 -15.30 12.85 3.39
C VAL A 53 -14.85 11.45 3.79
N LYS A 54 -14.68 10.56 2.83
CA LYS A 54 -14.23 9.17 3.05
C LYS A 54 -12.70 9.02 3.16
N GLN A 55 -11.94 10.09 2.93
CA GLN A 55 -10.48 10.02 2.92
C GLN A 55 -9.90 10.16 4.32
N ARG A 56 -8.82 9.42 4.58
CA ARG A 56 -7.96 9.64 5.76
C ARG A 56 -7.35 11.02 5.66
N LEU A 57 -7.30 11.74 6.78
CA LEU A 57 -6.77 13.10 6.82
C LEU A 57 -5.24 13.12 6.95
N CYS A 58 -4.67 12.10 7.59
CA CYS A 58 -3.23 11.85 7.68
C CYS A 58 -3.00 10.37 8.02
N ASP A 59 -1.76 9.91 7.88
CA ASP A 59 -1.40 8.51 8.14
C ASP A 59 -1.27 8.18 9.61
N GLY A 60 -1.01 9.16 10.44
CA GLY A 60 -0.98 9.00 11.89
C GLY A 60 -0.98 10.34 12.62
N ILE A 61 -1.57 10.33 13.83
CA ILE A 61 -1.45 11.42 14.79
C ILE A 61 -0.80 10.83 16.04
N ALA A 62 0.45 11.20 16.29
CA ALA A 62 1.18 10.78 17.48
C ALA A 62 0.98 11.77 18.61
N ARG A 63 0.66 11.27 19.81
CA ARG A 63 0.70 12.06 21.03
C ARG A 63 2.11 11.99 21.60
N LEU A 64 2.70 13.16 21.82
CA LEU A 64 4.05 13.32 22.30
C LEU A 64 4.06 14.30 23.49
N ALA A 65 5.11 14.24 24.29
CA ALA A 65 5.34 15.21 25.36
C ALA A 65 6.76 15.77 25.27
N ASP A 66 6.89 17.09 25.31
CA ASP A 66 8.17 17.81 25.37
C ASP A 66 8.65 17.86 26.83
N LEU A 67 9.65 17.04 27.16
CA LEU A 67 10.18 16.92 28.51
C LEU A 67 10.99 18.15 28.94
N GLU A 68 11.61 18.87 28.00
CA GLU A 68 12.32 20.13 28.30
C GLU A 68 11.33 21.25 28.68
N ARG A 69 10.08 21.15 28.21
CA ARG A 69 9.00 22.09 28.53
C ARG A 69 8.06 21.53 29.61
N GLY A 70 8.59 20.73 30.54
CA GLY A 70 7.81 20.20 31.68
C GLY A 70 6.77 19.15 31.32
N GLY A 71 6.94 18.45 30.21
CA GLY A 71 6.01 17.44 29.73
C GLY A 71 4.82 18.01 28.96
N LEU A 72 4.99 19.20 28.35
CA LEU A 72 3.95 19.83 27.53
C LEU A 72 3.54 18.88 26.39
N PRO A 73 2.25 18.50 26.29
CA PRO A 73 1.79 17.63 25.25
C PRO A 73 1.68 18.34 23.90
N PHE A 74 2.12 17.66 22.86
CA PHE A 74 1.91 18.07 21.48
C PHE A 74 1.47 16.90 20.61
N ALA A 75 0.90 17.18 19.45
CA ALA A 75 0.51 16.17 18.49
C ALA A 75 1.35 16.30 17.21
N ALA A 76 1.99 15.20 16.80
CA ALA A 76 2.67 15.12 15.52
C ALA A 76 1.70 14.53 14.48
N LEU A 77 1.39 15.31 13.46
CA LEU A 77 0.61 14.91 12.28
C LEU A 77 1.58 14.30 11.29
N VAL A 78 1.49 13.00 11.05
CA VAL A 78 2.42 12.27 10.19
C VAL A 78 1.74 11.94 8.87
N GLU A 79 2.37 12.33 7.79
CA GLU A 79 1.97 12.02 6.42
C GLU A 79 3.12 11.29 5.73
N ILE A 80 2.84 10.08 5.22
CA ILE A 80 3.79 9.29 4.46
C ILE A 80 3.26 9.19 3.04
N GLN A 81 4.13 9.38 2.08
CA GLN A 81 3.75 9.33 0.67
C GLN A 81 4.83 8.66 -0.17
N THR A 82 4.41 7.81 -1.10
CA THR A 82 5.34 7.16 -2.02
C THR A 82 6.08 8.19 -2.84
N ARG A 83 5.40 9.24 -3.31
CA ARG A 83 5.97 10.38 -4.03
C ARG A 83 5.39 11.69 -3.50
N PRO A 84 6.15 12.79 -3.57
CA PRO A 84 5.65 14.10 -3.20
C PRO A 84 4.33 14.44 -3.90
N ASP A 85 3.35 14.90 -3.10
CA ASP A 85 2.01 15.25 -3.56
C ASP A 85 1.70 16.72 -3.23
N ALA A 86 1.24 17.45 -4.23
CA ALA A 86 0.90 18.87 -4.09
C ALA A 86 -0.25 19.12 -3.09
N THR A 87 -1.08 18.12 -2.80
CA THR A 87 -2.21 18.23 -1.87
C THR A 87 -1.80 18.02 -0.41
N THR A 88 -0.58 17.56 -0.12
CA THR A 88 -0.08 17.25 1.22
C THR A 88 -0.25 18.40 2.20
N THR A 89 0.10 19.62 1.78
CA THR A 89 -0.08 20.83 2.61
C THR A 89 -1.54 21.02 3.03
N GLY A 90 -2.47 20.86 2.09
CA GLY A 90 -3.91 20.99 2.36
C GLY A 90 -4.42 19.90 3.33
N ARG A 91 -3.96 18.67 3.17
CA ARG A 91 -4.29 17.57 4.08
C ARG A 91 -3.78 17.81 5.49
N LEU A 92 -2.52 18.25 5.64
CA LEU A 92 -1.94 18.59 6.94
C LEU A 92 -2.67 19.74 7.62
N LEU A 93 -3.07 20.78 6.88
CA LEU A 93 -3.86 21.90 7.42
C LEU A 93 -5.22 21.43 7.92
N LEU A 94 -5.90 20.61 7.14
CA LEU A 94 -7.20 20.05 7.52
C LEU A 94 -7.07 19.14 8.75
N ALA A 95 -6.09 18.24 8.76
CA ALA A 95 -5.81 17.37 9.89
C ALA A 95 -5.46 18.17 11.16
N GLY A 96 -4.61 19.19 11.02
CA GLY A 96 -4.23 20.09 12.11
C GLY A 96 -5.41 20.86 12.67
N GLY A 97 -6.25 21.43 11.79
CA GLY A 97 -7.46 22.14 12.19
C GLY A 97 -8.40 21.25 12.99
N LEU A 98 -8.67 20.03 12.50
CA LEU A 98 -9.53 19.06 13.20
C LEU A 98 -8.90 18.57 14.51
N CYS A 99 -7.60 18.29 14.52
CA CYS A 99 -6.89 17.94 15.75
C CYS A 99 -7.04 19.02 16.80
N SER A 100 -6.84 20.29 16.42
CA SER A 100 -6.98 21.43 17.32
C SER A 100 -8.41 21.65 17.81
N LEU A 101 -9.42 21.36 17.00
CA LEU A 101 -10.82 21.57 17.36
C LEU A 101 -11.42 20.43 18.17
N LEU A 102 -11.10 19.19 17.81
CA LEU A 102 -11.81 18.00 18.30
C LEU A 102 -11.02 17.23 19.37
N LEU A 103 -9.70 17.29 19.34
CA LEU A 103 -8.86 16.56 20.27
C LEU A 103 -8.39 17.46 21.41
N LYS A 104 -8.44 16.88 22.62
CA LYS A 104 -7.98 17.56 23.83
C LYS A 104 -6.92 16.73 24.52
N PRO A 105 -5.77 17.32 24.87
CA PRO A 105 -4.86 16.67 25.82
C PRO A 105 -5.51 16.66 27.19
N ALA A 106 -5.68 15.49 27.80
CA ALA A 106 -6.18 15.42 29.19
C ALA A 106 -5.03 15.72 30.16
N PRO A 107 -5.26 16.20 31.34
CA PRO A 107 -5.92 17.41 31.84
C PRO A 107 -4.92 18.59 31.91
N LEU A 108 -4.83 19.43 30.91
CA LEU A 108 -3.85 20.51 30.88
C LEU A 108 -4.47 21.89 30.68
N PRO A 109 -3.85 22.94 31.24
CA PRO A 109 -4.27 24.31 31.02
C PRO A 109 -4.20 24.63 29.52
N GLY A 110 -5.32 25.11 28.95
CA GLY A 110 -5.37 25.56 27.57
C GLY A 110 -6.07 24.60 26.59
N ASP A 111 -6.39 23.38 26.98
CA ASP A 111 -7.29 22.46 26.25
C ASP A 111 -6.94 22.14 24.79
N ARG A 112 -5.73 22.42 24.31
CA ARG A 112 -5.32 22.18 22.93
C ARG A 112 -3.93 21.56 22.86
N PHE A 113 -3.71 20.70 21.84
CA PHE A 113 -2.38 20.27 21.48
C PHE A 113 -1.62 21.39 20.77
N GLU A 114 -0.35 21.57 21.07
CA GLU A 114 0.57 22.13 20.09
C GLU A 114 0.73 21.15 18.95
N LEU A 115 0.85 21.64 17.72
CA LEU A 115 0.85 20.83 16.53
C LEU A 115 2.21 20.85 15.85
N LEU A 116 2.67 19.69 15.44
CA LEU A 116 3.83 19.49 14.60
C LEU A 116 3.43 18.69 13.38
N ALA A 117 3.91 19.06 12.21
CA ALA A 117 3.71 18.29 10.98
C ALA A 117 4.99 17.54 10.60
N VAL A 118 4.85 16.28 10.22
CA VAL A 118 5.92 15.42 9.72
C VAL A 118 5.50 14.89 8.35
N VAL A 119 6.38 15.04 7.35
CA VAL A 119 6.18 14.48 6.01
C VAL A 119 7.33 13.55 5.68
N VAL A 120 7.02 12.35 5.22
CA VAL A 120 8.00 11.37 4.78
C VAL A 120 7.75 11.06 3.30
N ASN A 121 8.66 11.47 2.44
CA ASN A 121 8.68 11.10 1.03
C ASN A 121 9.54 9.85 0.87
N LEU A 122 8.91 8.72 0.55
CA LEU A 122 9.61 7.44 0.36
C LEU A 122 10.51 7.50 -0.88
N THR A 123 10.01 8.10 -1.96
CA THR A 123 10.76 8.34 -3.20
C THR A 123 10.54 9.78 -3.67
N GLY A 124 11.53 10.34 -4.37
CA GLY A 124 11.46 11.71 -4.85
C GLY A 124 11.76 12.75 -3.75
N ARG A 125 11.89 14.00 -4.17
CA ARG A 125 12.22 15.13 -3.28
C ARG A 125 11.05 16.07 -3.21
N GLY A 126 10.40 16.10 -2.05
CA GLY A 126 9.31 17.03 -1.74
C GLY A 126 9.79 18.28 -1.03
N ASN A 127 8.95 19.32 -1.08
CA ASN A 127 9.01 20.49 -0.24
C ASN A 127 7.58 20.94 0.07
N SER A 128 7.09 20.53 1.22
CA SER A 128 5.74 20.85 1.68
C SER A 128 5.67 22.14 2.51
N ALA A 129 6.82 22.80 2.72
CA ALA A 129 6.86 24.09 3.41
C ALA A 129 6.10 25.16 2.61
N ARG A 130 5.31 25.96 3.32
CA ARG A 130 4.58 27.11 2.75
C ARG A 130 4.76 28.31 3.64
N HIS A 131 5.02 29.42 3.01
CA HIS A 131 5.14 30.71 3.68
C HIS A 131 4.48 31.78 2.82
N MET A 132 3.62 32.57 3.45
CA MET A 132 2.95 33.70 2.80
C MET A 132 2.97 34.91 3.71
N VAL A 133 3.33 36.05 3.16
CA VAL A 133 3.31 37.35 3.85
C VAL A 133 2.47 38.32 3.03
N LEU A 134 1.52 38.99 3.68
CA LEU A 134 0.70 40.02 3.06
C LEU A 134 0.54 41.18 4.06
N GLY A 135 1.24 42.28 3.84
CA GLY A 135 1.30 43.37 4.78
C GLY A 135 1.82 42.92 6.13
N ASN A 136 1.04 43.09 7.19
CA ASN A 136 1.36 42.67 8.56
C ASN A 136 0.90 41.24 8.86
N ALA A 137 0.20 40.58 7.93
CA ALA A 137 -0.25 39.22 8.08
C ALA A 137 0.80 38.24 7.53
N GLN A 138 1.08 37.21 8.32
CA GLN A 138 1.91 36.10 7.86
C GLN A 138 1.28 34.75 8.21
N TRP A 139 1.50 33.80 7.35
CA TRP A 139 1.12 32.41 7.57
C TRP A 139 2.26 31.50 7.16
N THR A 140 2.62 30.54 8.00
CA THR A 140 3.74 29.67 7.77
C THR A 140 3.40 28.25 8.21
N LEU A 141 3.66 27.28 7.34
CA LEU A 141 3.69 25.85 7.65
C LEU A 141 5.06 25.31 7.25
N VAL A 142 5.83 24.84 8.20
CA VAL A 142 7.14 24.21 7.97
C VAL A 142 7.11 22.82 8.61
N PRO A 143 6.74 21.77 7.87
CA PRO A 143 6.79 20.41 8.40
C PRO A 143 8.25 19.96 8.58
N CYS A 144 8.46 19.04 9.51
CA CYS A 144 9.66 18.21 9.52
C CYS A 144 9.56 17.25 8.31
N GLU A 145 10.27 17.54 7.23
CA GLU A 145 10.17 16.79 5.99
C GLU A 145 11.42 15.94 5.76
N LEU A 146 11.20 14.63 5.55
CA LEU A 146 12.23 13.67 5.23
C LEU A 146 12.04 13.15 3.80
N ASN A 147 13.06 13.35 2.98
CA ASN A 147 13.16 12.75 1.66
C ASN A 147 14.10 11.53 1.75
N VAL A 148 13.56 10.32 1.84
CA VAL A 148 14.33 9.10 2.13
C VAL A 148 15.44 8.87 1.10
N GLU A 149 15.17 9.14 -0.18
CA GLU A 149 16.17 8.99 -1.25
C GLU A 149 17.41 9.87 -1.10
N THR A 150 17.35 10.93 -0.27
CA THR A 150 18.51 11.83 -0.05
C THR A 150 19.46 11.33 1.03
N LEU A 151 19.04 10.36 1.82
CA LEU A 151 19.86 9.77 2.86
C LEU A 151 20.90 8.83 2.24
N ASP A 152 22.14 8.85 2.74
CA ASP A 152 23.15 7.88 2.36
C ASP A 152 22.97 6.59 3.15
N ALA A 153 22.72 5.49 2.44
CA ALA A 153 22.45 4.17 3.04
C ALA A 153 23.61 3.68 3.93
N GLY A 154 24.87 3.97 3.55
CA GLY A 154 26.03 3.59 4.33
C GLY A 154 26.08 4.31 5.66
N THR A 155 25.85 5.63 5.65
CA THR A 155 25.81 6.46 6.86
C THR A 155 24.67 6.01 7.79
N VAL A 156 23.50 5.73 7.25
CA VAL A 156 22.37 5.26 8.06
C VAL A 156 22.66 3.89 8.68
N LEU A 157 23.32 2.97 7.96
CA LEU A 157 23.76 1.70 8.53
C LEU A 157 24.76 1.89 9.68
N ASP A 158 25.72 2.85 9.55
CA ASP A 158 26.65 3.23 10.64
C ASP A 158 25.88 3.74 11.87
N ASP A 159 24.86 4.54 11.64
CA ASP A 159 24.05 5.12 12.70
C ASP A 159 23.17 4.06 13.40
N ILE A 160 22.66 3.07 12.66
CA ILE A 160 21.93 1.94 13.23
C ILE A 160 22.86 1.10 14.13
N VAL A 161 24.06 0.75 13.64
CA VAL A 161 25.05 0.01 14.43
C VAL A 161 25.45 0.75 15.69
N ALA A 162 25.57 2.07 15.62
CA ALA A 162 25.87 2.93 16.76
C ALA A 162 24.67 3.21 17.70
N GLY A 163 23.48 2.68 17.38
CA GLY A 163 22.26 2.90 18.16
C GLY A 163 21.66 4.32 18.07
N ARG A 164 22.13 5.15 17.13
CA ARG A 164 21.59 6.50 16.87
C ARG A 164 20.33 6.49 16.01
N VAL A 165 20.15 5.45 15.20
CA VAL A 165 18.99 5.22 14.34
C VAL A 165 18.37 3.88 14.72
N PRO A 166 17.03 3.80 14.85
CA PRO A 166 16.37 2.55 15.23
C PRO A 166 16.49 1.49 14.14
N GLY A 167 16.58 0.21 14.56
CA GLY A 167 16.77 -0.93 13.65
C GLY A 167 15.68 -1.10 12.61
N GLU A 168 14.47 -0.65 12.89
CA GLU A 168 13.33 -0.69 11.98
C GLU A 168 13.59 0.09 10.67
N VAL A 169 14.48 1.07 10.70
CA VAL A 169 14.90 1.84 9.50
C VAL A 169 15.63 0.96 8.49
N LEU A 170 16.15 -0.20 8.89
CA LEU A 170 16.73 -1.20 7.95
C LEU A 170 15.77 -1.53 6.81
N ALA A 171 14.48 -1.59 7.06
CA ALA A 171 13.49 -1.85 6.02
C ALA A 171 13.47 -0.77 4.92
N LEU A 172 13.85 0.47 5.23
CA LEU A 172 13.85 1.61 4.30
C LEU A 172 15.16 1.79 3.52
N ILE A 173 16.23 1.05 3.85
CA ILE A 173 17.54 1.15 3.20
C ILE A 173 17.48 1.05 1.66
N PRO A 174 16.66 0.16 1.06
CA PRO A 174 16.55 0.08 -0.40
C PRO A 174 16.14 1.39 -1.07
N LEU A 175 15.39 2.26 -0.38
CA LEU A 175 14.90 3.55 -0.89
C LEU A 175 15.97 4.65 -0.87
N MET A 176 17.05 4.45 -0.11
CA MET A 176 18.08 5.46 0.13
C MET A 176 19.08 5.54 -1.02
N ASN A 177 19.80 6.65 -1.11
CA ASN A 177 20.93 6.78 -2.01
C ASN A 177 21.92 5.65 -1.75
N ARG A 178 22.40 5.00 -2.81
CA ARG A 178 23.27 3.82 -2.80
C ARG A 178 22.64 2.54 -2.23
N GLY A 179 21.35 2.54 -1.86
CA GLY A 179 20.64 1.39 -1.27
C GLY A 179 20.61 0.13 -2.15
N SER A 180 20.94 0.24 -3.45
CA SER A 180 21.02 -0.88 -4.40
C SER A 180 22.45 -1.35 -4.70
N GLU A 181 23.47 -0.79 -4.03
CA GLU A 181 24.85 -1.22 -4.19
C GLU A 181 25.11 -2.55 -3.45
N ASP A 182 25.83 -3.46 -4.08
CA ASP A 182 26.07 -4.79 -3.53
C ASP A 182 26.81 -4.74 -2.17
N ALA A 183 27.72 -3.77 -1.99
CA ALA A 183 28.43 -3.56 -0.73
C ALA A 183 27.48 -3.09 0.40
N ILE A 184 26.48 -2.27 0.07
CA ILE A 184 25.44 -1.81 1.03
C ILE A 184 24.54 -2.99 1.40
N ILE A 185 24.11 -3.78 0.42
CA ILE A 185 23.27 -4.96 0.65
C ILE A 185 23.99 -5.97 1.52
N ALA A 186 25.26 -6.27 1.24
CA ALA A 186 26.08 -7.18 2.06
C ALA A 186 26.18 -6.69 3.50
N ARG A 187 26.47 -5.40 3.70
CA ARG A 187 26.54 -4.80 5.03
C ARG A 187 25.18 -4.80 5.74
N TRP A 188 24.10 -4.54 5.02
CA TRP A 188 22.73 -4.64 5.55
C TRP A 188 22.43 -6.05 6.09
N LEU A 189 22.85 -7.11 5.36
CA LEU A 189 22.69 -8.49 5.80
C LEU A 189 23.43 -8.76 7.11
N ASP A 190 24.65 -8.23 7.25
CA ASP A 190 25.44 -8.36 8.48
C ASP A 190 24.73 -7.69 9.65
N VAL A 191 24.25 -6.44 9.48
CA VAL A 191 23.56 -5.68 10.53
C VAL A 191 22.24 -6.33 10.91
N ALA A 192 21.42 -6.70 9.91
CA ALA A 192 20.12 -7.35 10.14
C ALA A 192 20.28 -8.74 10.79
N GLY A 193 21.36 -9.45 10.47
CA GLY A 193 21.68 -10.77 11.02
C GLY A 193 22.02 -10.74 12.51
N THR A 194 22.53 -9.62 13.02
CA THR A 194 22.87 -9.45 14.44
C THR A 194 21.68 -9.07 15.33
N ASP A 195 20.53 -8.68 14.74
CA ASP A 195 19.37 -8.28 15.51
C ASP A 195 18.73 -9.47 16.23
N ALA A 196 18.69 -9.39 17.55
CA ALA A 196 18.10 -10.43 18.41
C ALA A 196 16.56 -10.42 18.38
N ASP A 197 15.93 -9.31 17.99
CA ASP A 197 14.46 -9.17 17.97
C ASP A 197 13.85 -9.88 16.76
N ALA A 198 13.22 -11.03 17.00
CA ALA A 198 12.56 -11.81 15.95
C ALA A 198 11.41 -11.06 15.25
N GLY A 199 10.73 -10.15 15.96
CA GLY A 199 9.67 -9.31 15.39
C GLY A 199 10.22 -8.34 14.36
N ARG A 200 11.28 -7.59 14.72
CA ARG A 200 11.97 -6.69 13.79
C ARG A 200 12.55 -7.42 12.59
N ARG A 201 13.18 -8.58 12.80
CA ARG A 201 13.68 -9.39 11.69
C ARG A 201 12.58 -9.78 10.70
N GLY A 202 11.36 -10.02 11.19
CA GLY A 202 10.20 -10.21 10.32
C GLY A 202 9.90 -8.99 9.46
N ASP A 203 9.93 -7.80 10.07
CA ASP A 203 9.64 -6.54 9.40
C ASP A 203 10.69 -6.16 8.34
N TYR A 204 11.92 -6.69 8.43
CA TYR A 204 12.96 -6.50 7.41
C TYR A 204 12.58 -7.07 6.03
N SER A 205 11.62 -8.00 5.98
CA SER A 205 11.04 -8.46 4.71
C SER A 205 10.39 -7.34 3.90
N LEU A 206 10.02 -6.22 4.53
CA LEU A 206 9.50 -5.04 3.87
C LEU A 206 10.56 -4.35 2.98
N ALA A 207 11.85 -4.62 3.20
CA ALA A 207 12.91 -4.17 2.28
C ALA A 207 12.67 -4.64 0.84
N LEU A 208 12.11 -5.84 0.63
CA LEU A 208 11.72 -6.31 -0.71
C LEU A 208 10.57 -5.47 -1.30
N VAL A 209 9.61 -5.07 -0.49
CA VAL A 209 8.51 -4.21 -0.92
C VAL A 209 9.05 -2.86 -1.36
N PHE A 210 9.89 -2.25 -0.52
CA PHE A 210 10.48 -0.93 -0.82
C PHE A 210 11.49 -0.97 -1.97
N SER A 211 12.24 -2.06 -2.15
CA SER A 211 13.15 -2.22 -3.28
C SER A 211 12.44 -2.23 -4.64
N GLU A 212 11.18 -2.66 -4.67
CA GLU A 212 10.32 -2.59 -5.86
C GLU A 212 10.03 -1.14 -6.26
N ALA A 213 9.75 -0.25 -5.28
CA ALA A 213 9.45 1.16 -5.53
C ALA A 213 10.58 1.89 -6.28
N VAL A 214 11.83 1.43 -6.10
CA VAL A 214 13.04 1.96 -6.75
C VAL A 214 13.64 1.02 -7.80
N ARG A 215 12.90 -0.01 -8.21
CA ARG A 215 13.25 -0.95 -9.28
C ARG A 215 14.58 -1.70 -9.06
N CYS A 216 14.92 -2.02 -7.82
CA CYS A 216 16.12 -2.80 -7.49
C CYS A 216 15.81 -4.13 -6.78
N ARG A 217 14.56 -4.60 -6.88
CA ARG A 217 14.05 -5.80 -6.21
C ARG A 217 14.90 -7.04 -6.47
N ASP A 218 15.28 -7.29 -7.73
CA ASP A 218 16.02 -8.52 -8.10
C ASP A 218 17.30 -8.70 -7.29
N LYS A 219 18.04 -7.60 -7.06
CA LYS A 219 19.25 -7.61 -6.24
C LYS A 219 18.96 -7.98 -4.79
N TRP A 220 17.93 -7.35 -4.21
CA TRP A 220 17.51 -7.60 -2.84
C TRP A 220 16.93 -9.00 -2.66
N GLU A 221 16.16 -9.50 -3.64
CA GLU A 221 15.62 -10.86 -3.60
C GLU A 221 16.72 -11.92 -3.62
N ILE A 222 17.74 -11.74 -4.46
CA ILE A 222 18.90 -12.64 -4.51
C ILE A 222 19.63 -12.64 -3.16
N ALA A 223 19.91 -11.46 -2.61
CA ALA A 223 20.64 -11.31 -1.35
C ALA A 223 19.86 -11.92 -0.17
N LEU A 224 18.55 -11.76 -0.15
CA LEU A 224 17.70 -12.25 0.93
C LEU A 224 17.34 -13.73 0.85
N LYS A 225 17.63 -14.43 -0.26
CA LYS A 225 17.37 -15.88 -0.40
C LYS A 225 18.06 -16.74 0.67
N GLY A 226 19.21 -16.30 1.17
CA GLY A 226 19.96 -16.97 2.24
C GLY A 226 19.65 -16.44 3.66
N PHE A 227 18.90 -15.35 3.75
CA PHE A 227 18.57 -14.74 5.02
C PHE A 227 17.33 -15.43 5.62
N ASN A 228 17.47 -15.98 6.82
CA ASN A 228 16.39 -16.69 7.50
C ASN A 228 15.32 -15.70 8.00
N MET A 229 14.57 -15.13 7.04
CA MET A 229 13.50 -14.18 7.33
C MET A 229 12.26 -14.89 7.84
N ILE A 230 11.79 -14.46 9.00
CA ILE A 230 10.41 -14.67 9.42
C ILE A 230 9.59 -13.63 8.65
N GLU A 231 8.61 -14.09 7.89
CA GLU A 231 7.78 -13.20 7.09
C GLU A 231 7.00 -12.22 7.99
N SER A 232 7.01 -10.93 7.65
CA SER A 232 6.24 -9.91 8.37
C SER A 232 4.74 -10.29 8.45
N PRO A 233 4.07 -10.03 9.59
CA PRO A 233 2.62 -10.19 9.69
C PRO A 233 1.87 -9.50 8.55
N LEU A 234 2.27 -8.28 8.18
CA LEU A 234 1.68 -7.53 7.09
C LEU A 234 1.82 -8.25 5.73
N VAL A 235 3.01 -8.76 5.41
CA VAL A 235 3.24 -9.53 4.18
C VAL A 235 2.41 -10.80 4.15
N ARG A 236 2.24 -11.47 5.30
CA ARG A 236 1.37 -12.63 5.42
C ARG A 236 -0.11 -12.30 5.18
N GLU A 237 -0.58 -11.17 5.72
CA GLU A 237 -1.94 -10.68 5.50
C GLU A 237 -2.18 -10.37 4.02
N TRP A 238 -1.26 -9.68 3.35
CA TRP A 238 -1.38 -9.41 1.91
C TRP A 238 -1.41 -10.68 1.07
N LYS A 239 -0.55 -11.66 1.39
CA LYS A 239 -0.58 -12.97 0.70
C LYS A 239 -1.89 -13.70 0.93
N ALA A 240 -2.43 -13.64 2.14
CA ALA A 240 -3.72 -14.24 2.46
C ALA A 240 -4.86 -13.55 1.70
N ALA A 241 -4.87 -12.21 1.67
CA ALA A 241 -5.86 -11.43 0.93
C ALA A 241 -5.81 -11.71 -0.57
N ALA A 242 -4.63 -11.65 -1.19
CA ALA A 242 -4.43 -11.96 -2.60
C ALA A 242 -4.85 -13.40 -2.96
N ARG A 243 -4.62 -14.36 -2.05
CA ARG A 243 -5.07 -15.75 -2.25
C ARG A 243 -6.60 -15.88 -2.23
N ILE A 244 -7.25 -15.13 -1.34
CA ILE A 244 -8.72 -15.10 -1.25
C ILE A 244 -9.29 -14.46 -2.52
N GLU A 245 -8.76 -13.32 -2.93
CA GLU A 245 -9.18 -12.60 -4.14
C GLU A 245 -9.02 -13.45 -5.39
N GLY A 246 -7.85 -14.04 -5.63
CA GLY A 246 -7.63 -14.95 -6.75
C GLY A 246 -8.53 -16.20 -6.73
N LYS A 247 -8.92 -16.68 -5.52
CA LYS A 247 -9.88 -17.78 -5.40
C LYS A 247 -11.31 -17.34 -5.78
N ILE A 248 -11.68 -16.10 -5.45
CA ILE A 248 -13.00 -15.52 -5.80
C ILE A 248 -13.06 -15.28 -7.30
N GLU A 249 -12.02 -14.66 -7.88
CA GLU A 249 -11.91 -14.41 -9.32
C GLU A 249 -11.97 -15.72 -10.10
N GLY A 250 -11.10 -16.69 -9.79
CA GLY A 250 -11.10 -17.98 -10.48
C GLY A 250 -12.42 -18.76 -10.34
N LYS A 251 -13.14 -18.60 -9.19
CA LYS A 251 -14.47 -19.20 -9.04
C LYS A 251 -15.52 -18.49 -9.90
N LEU A 252 -15.40 -17.16 -10.05
CA LEU A 252 -16.32 -16.36 -10.88
C LEU A 252 -16.08 -16.66 -12.36
N GLU A 253 -14.83 -16.65 -12.80
CA GLU A 253 -14.43 -17.02 -14.16
C GLU A 253 -14.88 -18.43 -14.52
N GLY A 254 -14.56 -19.42 -13.69
CA GLY A 254 -14.99 -20.81 -13.92
C GLY A 254 -16.51 -20.98 -13.95
N LYS A 255 -17.27 -20.16 -13.18
CA LYS A 255 -18.73 -20.15 -13.24
C LYS A 255 -19.25 -19.58 -14.56
N ILE A 256 -18.62 -18.53 -15.08
CA ILE A 256 -18.97 -17.90 -16.35
C ILE A 256 -18.64 -18.87 -17.51
N GLU A 257 -17.43 -19.41 -17.52
CA GLU A 257 -17.00 -20.39 -18.53
C GLU A 257 -17.89 -21.63 -18.54
N GLY A 258 -18.10 -22.24 -17.38
CA GLY A 258 -18.98 -23.43 -17.29
C GLY A 258 -20.43 -23.13 -17.69
N LYS A 259 -20.93 -21.90 -17.50
CA LYS A 259 -22.25 -21.50 -18.01
C LYS A 259 -22.26 -21.36 -19.53
N LEU A 260 -21.21 -20.79 -20.12
CA LEU A 260 -21.05 -20.68 -21.59
C LEU A 260 -20.92 -22.07 -22.24
N GLU A 261 -20.06 -22.92 -21.72
CA GLU A 261 -19.88 -24.27 -22.19
C GLU A 261 -21.18 -25.10 -22.11
N GLY A 262 -21.87 -25.04 -20.96
CA GLY A 262 -23.13 -25.74 -20.78
C GLY A 262 -24.22 -25.30 -21.76
N LYS A 263 -24.29 -23.97 -22.06
CA LYS A 263 -25.24 -23.48 -23.08
C LYS A 263 -24.85 -23.90 -24.49
N ALA A 264 -23.56 -23.80 -24.83
CA ALA A 264 -23.07 -24.26 -26.14
C ALA A 264 -23.31 -25.75 -26.35
N GLU A 265 -23.06 -26.59 -25.35
CA GLU A 265 -23.35 -28.01 -25.38
C GLU A 265 -24.84 -28.30 -25.54
N ALA A 266 -25.71 -27.58 -24.80
CA ALA A 266 -27.17 -27.76 -24.93
C ALA A 266 -27.64 -27.38 -26.34
N LEU A 267 -27.14 -26.27 -26.90
CA LEU A 267 -27.45 -25.88 -28.28
C LEU A 267 -26.98 -26.91 -29.29
N MET A 268 -25.75 -27.38 -29.19
CA MET A 268 -25.18 -28.42 -30.06
C MET A 268 -25.98 -29.73 -29.97
N ARG A 269 -26.44 -30.09 -28.77
CA ARG A 269 -27.28 -31.28 -28.56
C ARG A 269 -28.62 -31.18 -29.28
N VAL A 270 -29.26 -30.00 -29.22
CA VAL A 270 -30.53 -29.75 -29.93
C VAL A 270 -30.32 -29.81 -31.45
N LEU A 271 -29.29 -29.10 -31.95
CA LEU A 271 -28.97 -29.12 -33.38
C LEU A 271 -28.62 -30.52 -33.89
N SER A 272 -27.84 -31.30 -33.14
CA SER A 272 -27.48 -32.67 -33.50
C SER A 272 -28.68 -33.63 -33.52
N ALA A 273 -29.66 -33.41 -32.65
CA ALA A 273 -30.89 -34.20 -32.64
C ALA A 273 -31.79 -33.88 -33.83
N LYS A 274 -31.88 -32.60 -34.24
CA LYS A 274 -32.73 -32.18 -35.38
C LYS A 274 -32.05 -32.34 -36.73
N HIS A 275 -30.72 -32.11 -36.81
CA HIS A 275 -29.97 -32.06 -38.07
C HIS A 275 -28.79 -33.03 -38.05
N LYS A 276 -29.09 -34.36 -38.06
CA LYS A 276 -28.09 -35.43 -37.96
C LYS A 276 -27.00 -35.29 -39.02
N GLY A 277 -25.76 -35.14 -38.58
CA GLY A 277 -24.56 -35.07 -39.44
C GLY A 277 -24.19 -33.67 -39.95
N GLU A 278 -25.06 -32.68 -39.83
CA GLU A 278 -24.80 -31.30 -40.32
C GLU A 278 -24.49 -30.32 -39.21
N ALA A 279 -24.90 -30.58 -37.97
CA ALA A 279 -24.77 -29.68 -36.83
C ALA A 279 -23.31 -29.22 -36.57
N GLU A 280 -22.32 -30.05 -36.89
CA GLU A 280 -20.90 -29.73 -36.67
C GLU A 280 -20.43 -28.55 -37.59
N GLN A 281 -21.15 -28.27 -38.69
CA GLN A 281 -20.81 -27.10 -39.54
C GLN A 281 -20.91 -25.77 -38.82
N VAL A 282 -21.67 -25.67 -37.74
CA VAL A 282 -21.84 -24.48 -36.90
C VAL A 282 -21.18 -24.62 -35.53
N GLY A 283 -20.66 -25.80 -35.23
CA GLY A 283 -20.11 -26.15 -33.90
C GLY A 283 -19.00 -25.25 -33.44
N ASP A 284 -18.05 -24.91 -34.32
CA ASP A 284 -16.92 -24.05 -33.96
C ASP A 284 -17.38 -22.61 -33.64
N GLY A 285 -18.35 -22.08 -34.40
CA GLY A 285 -18.92 -20.76 -34.14
C GLY A 285 -19.66 -20.72 -32.80
N ILE A 286 -20.40 -21.76 -32.46
CA ILE A 286 -21.10 -21.90 -31.20
C ILE A 286 -20.12 -21.99 -30.03
N ARG A 287 -19.08 -22.82 -30.11
CA ARG A 287 -18.06 -22.96 -29.05
C ARG A 287 -17.20 -21.73 -28.87
N ALA A 288 -17.02 -20.91 -29.92
CA ALA A 288 -16.28 -19.66 -29.87
C ALA A 288 -17.09 -18.50 -29.27
N CYS A 289 -18.41 -18.65 -29.15
CA CYS A 289 -19.27 -17.60 -28.63
C CYS A 289 -19.00 -17.33 -27.14
N ARG A 290 -18.76 -16.07 -26.80
CA ARG A 290 -18.52 -15.61 -25.43
C ARG A 290 -19.69 -14.81 -24.83
N ASP A 291 -20.79 -14.69 -25.58
CA ASP A 291 -22.02 -14.02 -25.16
C ASP A 291 -23.07 -15.05 -24.73
N PRO A 292 -23.38 -15.19 -23.43
CA PRO A 292 -24.35 -16.14 -22.94
C PRO A 292 -25.78 -15.84 -23.40
N GLU A 293 -26.09 -14.58 -23.72
CA GLU A 293 -27.42 -14.18 -24.23
C GLU A 293 -27.56 -14.52 -25.72
N ALA A 294 -26.47 -14.43 -26.48
CA ALA A 294 -26.45 -14.90 -27.86
C ALA A 294 -26.71 -16.42 -27.93
N LEU A 295 -26.08 -17.19 -27.06
CA LEU A 295 -26.31 -18.65 -27.00
C LEU A 295 -27.77 -19.00 -26.64
N ASP A 296 -28.40 -18.23 -25.74
CA ASP A 296 -29.82 -18.40 -25.41
C ASP A 296 -30.70 -18.11 -26.64
N ARG A 297 -30.47 -16.95 -27.30
CA ARG A 297 -31.21 -16.61 -28.53
C ARG A 297 -31.02 -17.66 -29.62
N TRP A 298 -29.80 -18.17 -29.80
CA TRP A 298 -29.52 -19.25 -30.79
C TRP A 298 -30.22 -20.56 -30.42
N LEU A 299 -30.38 -20.89 -29.15
CA LEU A 299 -31.11 -22.05 -28.70
C LEU A 299 -32.60 -21.94 -29.06
N ASP A 300 -33.17 -20.74 -28.82
CA ASP A 300 -34.58 -20.47 -29.19
C ASP A 300 -34.78 -20.59 -30.72
N VAL A 301 -33.85 -20.05 -31.52
CA VAL A 301 -33.87 -20.19 -32.99
C VAL A 301 -33.72 -21.67 -33.40
N ALA A 302 -32.81 -22.40 -32.76
CA ALA A 302 -32.64 -23.84 -33.06
C ALA A 302 -33.88 -24.66 -32.76
N LEU A 303 -34.67 -24.29 -31.77
CA LEU A 303 -35.94 -24.94 -31.45
C LEU A 303 -37.04 -24.60 -32.49
N ALA A 304 -37.04 -23.36 -33.01
CA ALA A 304 -38.09 -22.84 -33.91
C ALA A 304 -37.84 -23.23 -35.40
N THR A 305 -36.61 -23.39 -35.84
CA THR A 305 -36.28 -23.67 -37.25
C THR A 305 -36.37 -25.12 -37.60
N GLU A 306 -36.79 -25.46 -38.85
CA GLU A 306 -36.85 -26.84 -39.33
C GLU A 306 -35.59 -27.30 -40.03
N THR A 307 -34.81 -26.37 -40.60
CA THR A 307 -33.57 -26.68 -41.31
C THR A 307 -32.34 -25.97 -40.73
N LEU A 308 -31.17 -26.57 -40.92
CA LEU A 308 -29.90 -25.93 -40.50
C LEU A 308 -29.60 -24.63 -41.31
N ALA A 309 -30.05 -24.58 -42.55
CA ALA A 309 -29.91 -23.40 -43.41
C ALA A 309 -30.67 -22.18 -42.83
N GLU A 310 -31.91 -22.38 -42.36
CA GLU A 310 -32.71 -21.35 -41.67
C GLU A 310 -32.04 -20.91 -40.37
N PHE A 311 -31.55 -21.84 -39.57
CA PHE A 311 -30.80 -21.53 -38.34
C PHE A 311 -29.59 -20.63 -38.64
N ARG A 312 -28.76 -20.98 -39.63
CA ARG A 312 -27.59 -20.20 -40.04
C ARG A 312 -27.96 -18.81 -40.52
N GLN A 313 -29.02 -18.70 -41.31
CA GLN A 313 -29.50 -17.41 -41.81
C GLN A 313 -29.93 -16.48 -40.66
N GLN A 314 -30.60 -17.01 -39.62
CA GLN A 314 -31.10 -16.22 -38.51
C GLN A 314 -30.02 -15.90 -37.44
N THR A 315 -29.03 -16.76 -37.29
CA THR A 315 -27.95 -16.59 -36.28
C THR A 315 -26.68 -15.91 -36.82
N GLY A 316 -26.50 -15.94 -38.15
CA GLY A 316 -25.29 -15.45 -38.80
C GLY A 316 -24.07 -16.40 -38.69
N LEU A 317 -24.26 -17.66 -38.34
CA LEU A 317 -23.24 -18.70 -38.19
C LEU A 317 -22.91 -19.41 -39.48
#